data_5cf7db8a22ec0e68ae9c4236355273d8
#
_entry.id   5cf7db8a22ec0e68ae9c4236355273d8
#
_cell.length_a   1.000
_cell.length_b   1.000
_cell.length_c   1.000
_cell.angle_alpha   90.00
_cell.angle_beta   90.00
_cell.angle_gamma   90.00
#
_symmetry.space_group_name_H-M   'P 1'
#
loop_
_entity.id
_entity.type
_entity.pdbx_description
1 polymer ?
#
loop_
_entity_poly.entity_id
_entity_poly.type
_entity_poly.pdbx_seq_one_letter_code
_entity_poly.pdbx_strand_id
1 'polypeptide(L)'
;MITYTSQDPPVVRADGALTLVGPGTNACVRCAENARLAQAPRQTLNLGGLTAPAFAPLVEAIEGSAAVVAIRSDLGLVSTHRIKPGTCCEPVQEATENTATPNGELRTPNSKTTVEALKEAMVDFRHGPVTALFKSGHLPLATVTAELDAHTVGYGRTASFEEAERTAIFELIERINGMRPRRRPTTEASFAELGPTRALDPATLGLDDENDVYHPDMKLRWVEGWSYTQGKKILVPEQIAYWGVPGERFVHETSNGCGLGNSLTEAVLHGLFEVAERDAFLMAWYGKTPLRRIKLPDDPLLHHLKDRLEELGYELLFLNATNDMRIPAVMTLARATRTGLPQAFFAAGASPDPVRAMRSAAVEVAVDVEAFADRVRTKPEDYEPARLKRLLEDPRLVRTMDDHVAVNTLEGARERWAFLVSDEPPHHLEGQRTHTDLKHLLDSCTRAMSLEVIAVDQSDPHTVNTLGLHAAKVVVPGALPMTFGHRRTNGLPRLVLRQTHPHPFP
;
A
#
# COMPACT_ATOMS: atom_id res chain seq x y z
N MET A 1 -20.29 8.88 29.57
CA MET A 1 -19.97 7.46 29.68
C MET A 1 -20.84 6.87 30.80
N ILE A 2 -21.72 5.96 30.47
CA ILE A 2 -22.46 5.19 31.49
C ILE A 2 -21.77 3.84 31.55
N THR A 3 -21.02 3.60 32.60
CA THR A 3 -20.40 2.28 32.87
C THR A 3 -21.40 1.42 33.61
N TYR A 4 -21.79 0.32 33.01
CA TYR A 4 -22.53 -0.74 33.70
C TYR A 4 -21.55 -1.70 34.39
N THR A 5 -21.98 -2.24 35.53
CA THR A 5 -21.22 -3.22 36.30
C THR A 5 -21.10 -4.56 35.58
N SER A 6 -20.27 -5.46 36.02
CA SER A 6 -19.73 -6.67 35.40
C SER A 6 -20.73 -7.74 34.86
N GLN A 7 -22.00 -7.45 34.81
CA GLN A 7 -23.04 -8.36 34.28
C GLN A 7 -23.77 -7.79 33.06
N ASP A 8 -23.52 -6.53 32.67
CA ASP A 8 -24.21 -5.90 31.56
C ASP A 8 -23.23 -5.67 30.37
N PRO A 9 -23.71 -5.76 29.11
CA PRO A 9 -22.87 -5.41 27.98
C PRO A 9 -22.37 -3.98 28.12
N PRO A 10 -21.08 -3.73 27.83
CA PRO A 10 -20.50 -2.43 27.96
C PRO A 10 -21.14 -1.44 26.99
N VAL A 11 -21.52 -0.27 27.49
CA VAL A 11 -22.19 0.78 26.74
C VAL A 11 -21.25 1.95 26.52
N VAL A 12 -21.05 2.33 25.25
CA VAL A 12 -20.33 3.54 24.86
C VAL A 12 -21.32 4.55 24.33
N ARG A 13 -21.26 5.77 24.85
CA ARG A 13 -22.08 6.88 24.39
C ARG A 13 -21.22 7.91 23.70
N ALA A 14 -21.59 8.24 22.47
CA ALA A 14 -20.90 9.28 21.71
C ALA A 14 -21.72 9.73 20.50
N ASP A 15 -21.53 10.95 20.06
CA ASP A 15 -22.10 11.56 18.84
C ASP A 15 -23.61 11.36 18.66
N GLY A 16 -24.35 11.36 19.75
CA GLY A 16 -25.81 11.18 19.70
C GLY A 16 -26.26 9.72 19.50
N ALA A 17 -25.36 8.74 19.48
CA ALA A 17 -25.69 7.34 19.39
C ALA A 17 -25.25 6.59 20.63
N LEU A 18 -26.04 5.60 21.02
CA LEU A 18 -25.69 4.61 22.03
C LEU A 18 -25.08 3.40 21.32
N THR A 19 -23.91 3.00 21.75
CA THR A 19 -23.25 1.80 21.23
C THR A 19 -23.18 0.73 22.30
N LEU A 20 -23.74 -0.43 22.01
CA LEU A 20 -23.69 -1.62 22.86
C LEU A 20 -22.67 -2.59 22.28
N VAL A 21 -21.73 -3.04 23.10
CA VAL A 21 -20.70 -4.03 22.68
C VAL A 21 -21.10 -5.39 23.25
N GLY A 22 -21.40 -6.32 22.35
CA GLY A 22 -21.79 -7.67 22.74
C GLY A 22 -20.65 -8.47 23.39
N PRO A 23 -20.92 -9.34 24.35
CA PRO A 23 -19.90 -10.08 25.10
C PRO A 23 -19.10 -11.07 24.25
N GLY A 24 -19.64 -11.48 23.09
CA GLY A 24 -18.95 -12.36 22.14
C GLY A 24 -17.95 -11.66 21.23
N THR A 25 -17.76 -10.32 21.33
CA THR A 25 -16.77 -9.63 20.51
C THR A 25 -15.36 -9.80 21.08
N ASN A 26 -14.36 -9.97 20.21
CA ASN A 26 -12.95 -9.89 20.60
C ASN A 26 -12.46 -8.44 20.82
N ALA A 27 -13.33 -7.46 20.63
CA ALA A 27 -13.07 -6.04 20.82
C ALA A 27 -13.71 -5.55 22.12
N CYS A 28 -13.00 -4.70 22.86
CA CYS A 28 -13.50 -4.08 24.06
C CYS A 28 -14.20 -2.74 23.76
N VAL A 29 -14.90 -2.17 24.75
CA VAL A 29 -15.52 -0.83 24.67
C VAL A 29 -14.57 0.23 24.18
N ARG A 30 -13.31 0.17 24.62
CA ARG A 30 -12.27 1.13 24.20
C ARG A 30 -11.93 1.01 22.72
N CYS A 31 -11.95 -0.21 22.16
CA CYS A 31 -11.78 -0.41 20.72
C CYS A 31 -12.93 0.18 19.94
N ALA A 32 -14.17 -0.02 20.42
CA ALA A 32 -15.35 0.57 19.81
C ALA A 32 -15.30 2.12 19.82
N GLU A 33 -14.90 2.68 20.96
CA GLU A 33 -14.78 4.12 21.12
C GLU A 33 -13.65 4.70 20.23
N ASN A 34 -12.49 4.05 20.18
CA ASN A 34 -11.38 4.49 19.35
C ASN A 34 -11.69 4.40 17.85
N ALA A 35 -12.31 3.31 17.41
CA ALA A 35 -12.75 3.14 16.01
C ALA A 35 -13.75 4.23 15.61
N ARG A 36 -14.68 4.55 16.48
CA ARG A 36 -15.64 5.62 16.28
C ARG A 36 -15.02 7.01 16.28
N LEU A 37 -14.14 7.32 17.23
CA LEU A 37 -13.48 8.63 17.35
C LEU A 37 -12.58 8.95 16.16
N ALA A 38 -12.06 7.93 15.49
CA ALA A 38 -11.27 8.10 14.28
C ALA A 38 -12.10 8.59 13.08
N GLN A 39 -13.41 8.42 13.13
CA GLN A 39 -14.31 8.62 11.98
C GLN A 39 -15.36 9.72 12.15
N ALA A 40 -15.70 10.11 13.38
CA ALA A 40 -16.79 11.05 13.61
C ALA A 40 -16.29 12.48 13.80
N PRO A 41 -16.91 13.48 13.15
CA PRO A 41 -16.78 14.86 13.60
C PRO A 41 -17.30 14.96 15.05
N ARG A 42 -16.55 15.69 15.88
CA ARG A 42 -16.83 15.84 17.32
C ARG A 42 -18.13 16.61 17.55
N GLN A 43 -19.26 15.96 17.44
CA GLN A 43 -20.54 16.49 17.91
C GLN A 43 -21.01 15.69 19.12
N THR A 44 -20.91 16.27 20.28
CA THR A 44 -21.53 15.77 21.51
C THR A 44 -23.01 16.12 21.52
N LEU A 45 -23.86 15.17 21.19
CA LEU A 45 -25.29 15.28 21.42
C LEU A 45 -25.61 14.83 22.85
N ASN A 46 -26.34 15.67 23.56
CA ASN A 46 -26.79 15.39 24.94
C ASN A 46 -28.04 14.48 24.91
N LEU A 47 -27.84 13.18 25.04
CA LEU A 47 -28.94 12.21 25.14
C LEU A 47 -29.49 12.19 26.59
N GLY A 48 -30.07 13.30 27.03
CA GLY A 48 -30.74 13.30 28.32
C GLY A 48 -31.86 12.28 28.38
N GLY A 49 -31.86 11.39 29.36
CA GLY A 49 -33.02 10.61 29.75
C GLY A 49 -33.17 9.19 29.24
N LEU A 50 -32.19 8.61 28.53
CA LEU A 50 -32.25 7.18 28.23
C LEU A 50 -31.84 6.36 29.47
N THR A 51 -32.81 5.68 30.08
CA THR A 51 -32.61 4.85 31.26
C THR A 51 -32.26 3.40 30.83
N ALA A 52 -31.45 2.72 31.61
CA ALA A 52 -31.02 1.32 31.38
C ALA A 52 -32.16 0.37 30.99
N PRO A 53 -33.35 0.41 31.62
CA PRO A 53 -34.48 -0.47 31.26
C PRO A 53 -34.96 -0.35 29.80
N ALA A 54 -34.81 0.82 29.18
CA ALA A 54 -35.23 1.02 27.79
C ALA A 54 -34.37 0.22 26.77
N PHE A 55 -33.22 -0.27 27.18
CA PHE A 55 -32.29 -1.01 26.32
C PHE A 55 -32.25 -2.52 26.60
N ALA A 56 -32.97 -3.00 27.63
CA ALA A 56 -32.98 -4.41 28.00
C ALA A 56 -33.28 -5.37 26.82
N PRO A 57 -34.27 -5.09 25.94
CA PRO A 57 -34.52 -5.93 24.78
C PRO A 57 -33.41 -5.95 23.75
N LEU A 58 -32.65 -4.85 23.65
CA LEU A 58 -31.53 -4.75 22.72
C LEU A 58 -30.27 -5.44 23.27
N VAL A 59 -30.09 -5.37 24.58
CA VAL A 59 -29.05 -6.11 25.31
C VAL A 59 -29.26 -7.60 25.13
N GLU A 60 -30.48 -8.08 25.28
CA GLU A 60 -30.89 -9.48 25.07
C GLU A 60 -30.62 -9.91 23.61
N ALA A 61 -30.91 -9.05 22.64
CA ALA A 61 -30.71 -9.35 21.22
C ALA A 61 -29.22 -9.47 20.80
N ILE A 62 -28.28 -8.85 21.54
CA ILE A 62 -26.85 -8.95 21.29
C ILE A 62 -26.11 -9.91 22.21
N GLU A 63 -26.82 -10.49 23.18
CA GLU A 63 -26.25 -11.48 24.11
C GLU A 63 -25.74 -12.70 23.33
N GLY A 64 -24.44 -13.02 23.46
CA GLY A 64 -23.77 -14.05 22.66
C GLY A 64 -23.38 -13.65 21.24
N SER A 65 -23.69 -12.44 20.81
CA SER A 65 -23.34 -11.91 19.49
C SER A 65 -21.93 -11.29 19.48
N ALA A 66 -21.21 -11.49 18.38
CA ALA A 66 -19.97 -10.76 18.09
C ALA A 66 -20.22 -9.35 17.53
N ALA A 67 -21.46 -8.89 17.53
CA ALA A 67 -21.86 -7.63 16.92
C ALA A 67 -21.83 -6.48 17.92
N VAL A 68 -21.62 -5.29 17.39
CA VAL A 68 -21.85 -4.02 18.09
C VAL A 68 -23.12 -3.40 17.55
N VAL A 69 -24.02 -3.00 18.44
CA VAL A 69 -25.27 -2.36 18.06
C VAL A 69 -25.20 -0.87 18.37
N ALA A 70 -25.41 -0.05 17.38
CA ALA A 70 -25.52 1.39 17.52
C ALA A 70 -26.98 1.83 17.37
N ILE A 71 -27.42 2.71 18.29
CA ILE A 71 -28.79 3.23 18.31
C ILE A 71 -28.72 4.74 18.20
N ARG A 72 -29.35 5.28 17.20
CA ARG A 72 -29.60 6.70 17.07
C ARG A 72 -31.02 7.02 17.54
N SER A 73 -31.14 7.48 18.75
CA SER A 73 -32.44 7.76 19.37
C SER A 73 -33.19 8.94 18.72
N ASP A 74 -32.43 9.90 18.16
CA ASP A 74 -33.00 11.05 17.43
C ASP A 74 -33.68 10.63 16.11
N LEU A 75 -33.25 9.54 15.51
CA LEU A 75 -33.76 9.04 14.23
C LEU A 75 -34.53 7.70 14.38
N GLY A 76 -34.59 7.11 15.57
CA GLY A 76 -35.14 5.79 15.77
C GLY A 76 -34.41 4.66 15.03
N LEU A 77 -33.15 4.89 14.62
CA LEU A 77 -32.37 3.93 13.84
C LEU A 77 -31.56 3.02 14.76
N VAL A 78 -31.62 1.73 14.46
CA VAL A 78 -30.78 0.70 15.06
C VAL A 78 -29.92 0.09 13.96
N SER A 79 -28.63 0.01 14.18
CA SER A 79 -27.68 -0.60 13.23
C SER A 79 -26.74 -1.53 13.97
N THR A 80 -26.36 -2.62 13.31
CA THR A 80 -25.39 -3.60 13.81
C THR A 80 -24.04 -3.37 13.15
N HIS A 81 -23.01 -3.38 13.94
CA HIS A 81 -21.64 -3.06 13.51
C HIS A 81 -20.67 -4.15 13.97
N ARG A 82 -19.57 -4.30 13.25
CA ARG A 82 -18.46 -5.16 13.63
C ARG A 82 -17.26 -4.32 13.97
N ILE A 83 -16.54 -4.69 15.03
CA ILE A 83 -15.38 -3.95 15.50
C ILE A 83 -14.16 -4.84 15.45
N LYS A 84 -13.09 -4.30 14.87
CA LYS A 84 -11.77 -4.92 14.95
C LYS A 84 -11.14 -4.68 16.33
N PRO A 85 -10.59 -5.72 17.02
CA PRO A 85 -9.84 -5.52 18.25
C PRO A 85 -8.68 -4.54 18.06
N GLY A 86 -8.55 -3.62 19.01
CA GLY A 86 -7.43 -2.67 19.04
C GLY A 86 -6.28 -3.16 19.92
N THR A 87 -5.26 -2.34 20.04
CA THR A 87 -4.07 -2.62 20.87
C THR A 87 -4.35 -2.74 22.38
N CYS A 88 -5.55 -2.34 22.82
CA CYS A 88 -5.96 -2.41 24.22
C CYS A 88 -6.58 -3.76 24.61
N CYS A 89 -6.89 -4.64 23.64
CA CYS A 89 -7.43 -5.97 23.90
C CYS A 89 -6.30 -6.97 24.22
N GLU A 90 -6.63 -8.02 24.98
CA GLU A 90 -5.68 -9.11 25.22
C GLU A 90 -5.26 -9.79 23.90
N PRO A 91 -4.04 -10.35 23.84
CA PRO A 91 -3.59 -11.02 22.64
C PRO A 91 -4.55 -12.17 22.32
N VAL A 92 -5.13 -12.14 21.13
CA VAL A 92 -5.66 -13.35 20.52
C VAL A 92 -4.49 -14.32 20.44
N GLN A 93 -4.67 -15.57 20.90
CA GLN A 93 -3.65 -16.62 20.88
C GLN A 93 -2.94 -16.57 19.52
N GLU A 94 -1.61 -16.58 19.56
CA GLU A 94 -0.79 -16.61 18.33
C GLU A 94 -1.36 -17.67 17.41
N ALA A 95 -1.68 -17.27 16.19
CA ALA A 95 -2.07 -18.24 15.18
C ALA A 95 -0.90 -19.23 15.06
N THR A 96 -1.14 -20.47 15.43
CA THR A 96 -0.19 -21.55 15.17
C THR A 96 0.18 -21.47 13.71
N GLU A 97 1.49 -21.44 13.42
CA GLU A 97 2.02 -21.48 12.06
C GLU A 97 1.29 -22.55 11.27
N ASN A 98 0.34 -22.15 10.47
CA ASN A 98 -0.26 -23.05 9.49
C ASN A 98 0.76 -23.19 8.36
N THR A 99 1.66 -24.16 8.59
CA THR A 99 2.59 -24.63 7.60
C THR A 99 1.82 -25.06 6.35
N ALA A 100 2.17 -24.40 5.24
CA ALA A 100 1.98 -24.87 3.88
C ALA A 100 0.58 -25.21 3.41
N THR A 101 -0.04 -24.29 2.68
CA THR A 101 -0.99 -24.71 1.66
C THR A 101 -0.21 -25.33 0.49
N PRO A 102 -0.55 -26.56 0.10
CA PRO A 102 0.05 -27.19 -1.07
C PRO A 102 -0.46 -26.51 -2.34
N ASN A 103 0.44 -26.25 -3.28
CA ASN A 103 0.16 -25.87 -4.66
C ASN A 103 -0.54 -24.52 -4.87
N GLY A 104 0.23 -23.42 -4.72
CA GLY A 104 -0.25 -22.08 -5.05
C GLY A 104 0.42 -21.52 -6.28
N GLU A 105 -0.33 -21.31 -7.35
CA GLU A 105 -0.01 -20.24 -8.30
C GLU A 105 0.06 -18.93 -7.50
N LEU A 106 0.94 -18.00 -7.89
CA LEU A 106 0.86 -16.60 -7.45
C LEU A 106 -0.50 -16.04 -7.88
N ARG A 107 -1.47 -16.17 -7.04
CA ARG A 107 -2.82 -15.63 -7.24
C ARG A 107 -2.91 -14.32 -6.50
N THR A 108 -3.77 -13.44 -6.97
CA THR A 108 -4.29 -12.34 -6.17
C THR A 108 -4.62 -12.87 -4.77
N PRO A 109 -4.21 -12.17 -3.69
CA PRO A 109 -4.44 -12.67 -2.34
C PRO A 109 -5.88 -13.15 -2.17
N ASN A 110 -6.00 -14.37 -1.71
CA ASN A 110 -7.26 -15.00 -1.33
C ASN A 110 -8.33 -15.22 -2.41
N SER A 111 -8.05 -16.11 -3.36
CA SER A 111 -9.09 -16.64 -4.25
C SER A 111 -10.20 -17.45 -3.53
N LYS A 112 -10.05 -17.73 -2.24
CA LYS A 112 -11.00 -18.53 -1.44
C LYS A 112 -12.02 -17.67 -0.68
N THR A 113 -11.69 -16.40 -0.37
CA THR A 113 -12.61 -15.51 0.34
C THR A 113 -13.42 -14.71 -0.68
N THR A 114 -14.72 -14.88 -0.67
CA THR A 114 -15.61 -14.12 -1.53
C THR A 114 -15.59 -12.63 -1.16
N VAL A 115 -15.93 -11.76 -2.12
CA VAL A 115 -16.01 -10.31 -1.87
C VAL A 115 -17.03 -10.00 -0.80
N GLU A 116 -18.14 -10.75 -0.75
CA GLU A 116 -19.15 -10.63 0.29
C GLU A 116 -18.58 -10.93 1.68
N ALA A 117 -17.81 -12.01 1.82
CA ALA A 117 -17.19 -12.37 3.10
C ALA A 117 -16.14 -11.34 3.53
N LEU A 118 -15.38 -10.78 2.59
CA LEU A 118 -14.45 -9.65 2.86
C LEU A 118 -15.21 -8.41 3.33
N LYS A 119 -16.27 -8.05 2.62
CA LYS A 119 -17.12 -6.90 2.99
C LYS A 119 -17.76 -7.12 4.34
N GLU A 120 -18.27 -8.31 4.60
CA GLU A 120 -18.85 -8.67 5.90
C GLU A 120 -17.83 -8.55 7.04
N ALA A 121 -16.58 -8.93 6.82
CA ALA A 121 -15.53 -8.88 7.84
C ALA A 121 -14.89 -7.49 8.02
N MET A 122 -14.83 -6.67 6.96
CA MET A 122 -13.99 -5.48 6.93
C MET A 122 -14.78 -4.18 6.77
N VAL A 123 -15.95 -4.21 6.12
CA VAL A 123 -16.69 -2.98 5.78
C VAL A 123 -17.73 -2.67 6.83
N ASP A 124 -17.55 -1.57 7.52
CA ASP A 124 -18.55 -1.00 8.41
C ASP A 124 -18.39 0.53 8.45
N PHE A 125 -19.41 1.26 8.04
CA PHE A 125 -19.38 2.71 7.90
C PHE A 125 -19.12 3.48 9.22
N ARG A 126 -19.23 2.81 10.36
CA ARG A 126 -19.10 3.41 11.68
C ARG A 126 -17.87 2.91 12.47
N HIS A 127 -17.57 1.64 12.42
CA HIS A 127 -16.56 0.99 13.25
C HIS A 127 -15.59 0.12 12.47
N GLY A 128 -15.86 -0.13 11.21
CA GLY A 128 -15.02 -1.00 10.38
C GLY A 128 -13.68 -0.39 10.05
N PRO A 129 -12.69 -1.19 9.67
CA PRO A 129 -11.48 -0.67 9.06
C PRO A 129 -11.72 -0.11 7.65
N VAL A 130 -12.78 -0.55 6.96
CA VAL A 130 -13.24 0.03 5.70
C VAL A 130 -14.54 0.79 5.97
N THR A 131 -14.50 2.12 5.90
CA THR A 131 -15.66 2.97 6.21
C THR A 131 -16.49 3.29 5.00
N ALA A 132 -15.86 3.31 3.81
CA ALA A 132 -16.52 3.58 2.55
C ALA A 132 -15.89 2.81 1.39
N LEU A 133 -16.71 2.49 0.40
CA LEU A 133 -16.30 1.95 -0.90
C LEU A 133 -16.87 2.83 -2.00
N PHE A 134 -16.01 3.46 -2.79
CA PHE A 134 -16.39 4.27 -3.94
C PHE A 134 -16.08 3.54 -5.23
N LYS A 135 -17.04 3.55 -6.15
CA LYS A 135 -16.93 2.89 -7.46
C LYS A 135 -16.92 3.92 -8.56
N SER A 136 -16.00 3.78 -9.50
CA SER A 136 -15.99 4.53 -10.74
C SER A 136 -15.61 3.62 -11.92
N GLY A 137 -16.08 3.96 -13.11
CA GLY A 137 -15.73 3.24 -14.33
C GLY A 137 -14.79 4.08 -15.18
N HIS A 138 -13.67 3.50 -15.57
CA HIS A 138 -12.75 4.06 -16.56
C HIS A 138 -12.56 2.99 -17.64
N LEU A 139 -13.43 3.02 -18.65
CA LEU A 139 -13.48 1.96 -19.68
C LEU A 139 -12.10 1.65 -20.26
N PRO A 140 -11.69 0.38 -20.34
CA PRO A 140 -12.46 -0.83 -20.03
C PRO A 140 -12.36 -1.30 -18.58
N LEU A 141 -11.92 -0.45 -17.66
CA LEU A 141 -11.60 -0.81 -16.29
C LEU A 141 -12.66 -0.36 -15.28
N ALA A 142 -12.85 -1.17 -14.26
CA ALA A 142 -13.56 -0.83 -13.03
C ALA A 142 -12.56 -0.35 -11.98
N THR A 143 -12.84 0.76 -11.34
CA THR A 143 -12.02 1.30 -10.25
C THR A 143 -12.83 1.35 -8.96
N VAL A 144 -12.24 0.90 -7.87
CA VAL A 144 -12.82 0.98 -6.53
C VAL A 144 -11.80 1.60 -5.58
N THR A 145 -12.26 2.51 -4.75
CA THR A 145 -11.50 3.06 -3.63
C THR A 145 -12.13 2.57 -2.33
N ALA A 146 -11.34 1.91 -1.48
CA ALA A 146 -11.70 1.54 -0.13
C ALA A 146 -11.06 2.52 0.86
N GLU A 147 -11.85 3.12 1.75
CA GLU A 147 -11.37 4.15 2.68
C GLU A 147 -11.49 3.70 4.13
N LEU A 148 -10.45 3.94 4.92
CA LEU A 148 -10.50 3.97 6.38
C LEU A 148 -10.75 5.42 6.85
N ASP A 149 -9.99 6.35 6.31
CA ASP A 149 -10.07 7.78 6.54
C ASP A 149 -9.56 8.54 5.30
N ALA A 150 -9.55 9.87 5.35
CA ALA A 150 -9.13 10.73 4.23
C ALA A 150 -7.68 10.50 3.76
N HIS A 151 -6.85 9.81 4.54
CA HIS A 151 -5.42 9.61 4.26
C HIS A 151 -5.04 8.13 4.08
N THR A 152 -5.93 7.22 4.48
CA THR A 152 -5.67 5.77 4.43
C THR A 152 -6.70 5.12 3.52
N VAL A 153 -6.29 4.90 2.29
CA VAL A 153 -7.13 4.39 1.20
C VAL A 153 -6.46 3.20 0.53
N GLY A 154 -7.26 2.30 -0.04
CA GLY A 154 -6.80 1.24 -0.94
C GLY A 154 -7.49 1.37 -2.28
N TYR A 155 -6.79 1.06 -3.35
CA TYR A 155 -7.28 1.18 -4.73
C TYR A 155 -7.35 -0.19 -5.39
N GLY A 156 -8.45 -0.45 -6.09
CA GLY A 156 -8.60 -1.60 -6.98
C GLY A 156 -8.90 -1.14 -8.40
N ARG A 157 -8.12 -1.61 -9.35
CA ARG A 157 -8.25 -1.29 -10.77
C ARG A 157 -8.18 -2.59 -11.56
N THR A 158 -9.32 -3.08 -12.02
CA THR A 158 -9.41 -4.38 -12.71
C THR A 158 -10.49 -4.36 -13.80
N ALA A 159 -10.68 -5.48 -14.48
CA ALA A 159 -11.71 -5.62 -15.51
C ALA A 159 -13.15 -5.74 -14.93
N SER A 160 -13.31 -5.97 -13.64
CA SER A 160 -14.62 -6.10 -13.00
C SER A 160 -14.69 -5.37 -11.66
N PHE A 161 -15.88 -4.88 -11.30
CA PHE A 161 -16.07 -4.23 -9.99
C PHE A 161 -15.87 -5.19 -8.81
N GLU A 162 -16.19 -6.47 -8.97
CA GLU A 162 -15.98 -7.46 -7.92
C GLU A 162 -14.49 -7.64 -7.59
N GLU A 163 -13.66 -7.82 -8.61
CA GLU A 163 -12.21 -7.92 -8.44
C GLU A 163 -11.60 -6.59 -7.96
N ALA A 164 -12.10 -5.45 -8.43
CA ALA A 164 -11.66 -4.14 -7.97
C ALA A 164 -12.02 -3.89 -6.50
N GLU A 165 -13.21 -4.27 -6.04
CA GLU A 165 -13.57 -4.24 -4.60
C GLU A 165 -12.61 -5.08 -3.76
N ARG A 166 -12.35 -6.31 -4.20
CA ARG A 166 -11.41 -7.22 -3.53
C ARG A 166 -10.02 -6.60 -3.41
N THR A 167 -9.48 -6.11 -4.52
CA THR A 167 -8.15 -5.50 -4.57
C THR A 167 -8.06 -4.27 -3.69
N ALA A 168 -9.06 -3.38 -3.73
CA ALA A 168 -9.09 -2.18 -2.90
C ALA A 168 -9.12 -2.51 -1.40
N ILE A 169 -9.93 -3.50 -0.99
CA ILE A 169 -9.99 -3.93 0.41
C ILE A 169 -8.65 -4.56 0.82
N PHE A 170 -8.02 -5.36 -0.04
CA PHE A 170 -6.72 -5.97 0.23
C PHE A 170 -5.62 -4.94 0.42
N GLU A 171 -5.52 -3.95 -0.45
CA GLU A 171 -4.54 -2.88 -0.32
C GLU A 171 -4.77 -2.08 0.97
N LEU A 172 -6.04 -1.84 1.34
CA LEU A 172 -6.33 -1.17 2.61
C LEU A 172 -5.92 -2.02 3.83
N ILE A 173 -6.17 -3.34 3.79
CA ILE A 173 -5.72 -4.27 4.85
C ILE A 173 -4.19 -4.26 4.96
N GLU A 174 -3.49 -4.30 3.86
CA GLU A 174 -2.03 -4.21 3.80
C GLU A 174 -1.53 -2.93 4.47
N ARG A 175 -2.08 -1.78 4.08
CA ARG A 175 -1.73 -0.48 4.66
C ARG A 175 -1.99 -0.42 6.16
N ILE A 176 -3.13 -0.91 6.63
CA ILE A 176 -3.46 -0.95 8.06
C ILE A 176 -2.45 -1.81 8.85
N ASN A 177 -2.04 -2.95 8.29
CA ASN A 177 -1.03 -3.81 8.93
C ASN A 177 0.35 -3.16 8.95
N GLY A 178 0.70 -2.42 7.89
CA GLY A 178 1.98 -1.73 7.76
C GLY A 178 2.12 -0.45 8.58
N MET A 179 1.01 0.12 9.07
CA MET A 179 1.07 1.40 9.79
C MET A 179 1.69 1.30 11.17
N ARG A 180 1.35 0.28 11.97
CA ARG A 180 1.80 0.18 13.36
C ARG A 180 1.92 -1.26 13.84
N PRO A 181 2.98 -1.57 14.62
CA PRO A 181 3.10 -2.88 15.25
C PRO A 181 1.98 -3.10 16.27
N ARG A 182 1.40 -4.30 16.28
CA ARG A 182 0.47 -4.72 17.30
C ARG A 182 1.18 -5.63 18.30
N ARG A 183 1.41 -5.11 19.53
CA ARG A 183 1.96 -5.86 20.68
C ARG A 183 3.20 -6.72 20.37
N ARG A 184 4.03 -6.29 19.42
CA ARG A 184 5.29 -7.00 19.15
C ARG A 184 6.36 -6.51 20.10
N PRO A 185 7.22 -7.40 20.61
CA PRO A 185 8.36 -7.01 21.42
C PRO A 185 9.30 -6.13 20.62
N THR A 186 9.75 -5.04 21.21
CA THR A 186 10.76 -4.16 20.64
C THR A 186 12.00 -4.16 21.53
N THR A 187 13.17 -4.04 20.90
CA THR A 187 14.45 -3.82 21.59
C THR A 187 14.84 -2.35 21.41
N GLU A 188 15.24 -1.68 22.47
CA GLU A 188 15.77 -0.31 22.42
C GLU A 188 17.29 -0.36 22.53
N ALA A 189 17.98 0.02 21.45
CA ALA A 189 19.45 0.02 21.37
C ALA A 189 19.92 0.93 20.23
N SER A 190 21.20 1.25 20.18
CA SER A 190 21.83 1.84 19.01
C SER A 190 22.36 0.76 18.05
N PHE A 191 22.57 1.12 16.79
CA PHE A 191 23.21 0.21 15.83
C PHE A 191 24.65 -0.14 16.29
N ALA A 192 25.38 0.83 16.86
CA ALA A 192 26.72 0.60 17.38
C ALA A 192 26.75 -0.48 18.49
N GLU A 193 25.71 -0.56 19.34
CA GLU A 193 25.59 -1.61 20.37
C GLU A 193 25.20 -2.98 19.79
N LEU A 194 24.37 -3.00 18.76
CA LEU A 194 23.88 -4.24 18.17
C LEU A 194 24.88 -4.86 17.18
N GLY A 195 25.50 -4.02 16.37
CA GLY A 195 26.41 -4.40 15.30
C GLY A 195 25.74 -5.07 14.09
N PRO A 196 26.48 -5.19 12.96
CA PRO A 196 25.92 -5.64 11.68
C PRO A 196 25.55 -7.12 11.65
N THR A 197 25.96 -7.91 12.62
CA THR A 197 25.57 -9.31 12.71
C THR A 197 24.18 -9.53 13.27
N ARG A 198 23.67 -8.57 14.06
CA ARG A 198 22.37 -8.64 14.75
C ARG A 198 21.34 -7.70 14.17
N ALA A 199 21.74 -6.60 13.55
CA ALA A 199 20.85 -5.54 13.11
C ALA A 199 21.18 -5.10 11.67
N LEU A 200 20.15 -4.70 10.94
CA LEU A 200 20.25 -4.02 9.68
C LEU A 200 20.92 -2.66 9.89
N ASP A 201 21.94 -2.35 9.11
CA ASP A 201 22.57 -1.02 9.13
C ASP A 201 21.65 0.02 8.45
N PRO A 202 21.11 1.00 9.19
CA PRO A 202 20.24 2.03 8.62
C PRO A 202 20.93 2.87 7.52
N ALA A 203 22.25 3.00 7.55
CA ALA A 203 22.99 3.73 6.52
C ALA A 203 22.84 3.11 5.12
N THR A 204 22.45 1.83 5.03
CA THR A 204 22.23 1.12 3.76
C THR A 204 20.86 1.35 3.14
N LEU A 205 19.98 2.11 3.78
CA LEU A 205 18.58 2.30 3.38
C LEU A 205 18.32 3.57 2.56
N GLY A 206 19.38 4.30 2.18
CA GLY A 206 19.22 5.57 1.49
C GLY A 206 18.70 6.66 2.43
N LEU A 207 19.60 7.21 3.22
CA LEU A 207 19.29 8.26 4.20
C LEU A 207 18.76 9.52 3.50
N ASP A 208 17.85 10.22 4.15
CA ASP A 208 17.33 11.51 3.70
C ASP A 208 18.45 12.58 3.78
N ASP A 209 18.72 13.27 2.68
CA ASP A 209 19.76 14.30 2.59
C ASP A 209 19.37 15.65 3.24
N GLU A 210 18.08 15.87 3.46
CA GLU A 210 17.59 17.10 4.11
C GLU A 210 17.77 17.08 5.63
N ASN A 211 17.81 15.87 6.22
CA ASN A 211 17.92 15.70 7.65
C ASN A 211 19.04 14.69 7.94
N ASP A 212 20.26 15.13 8.05
CA ASP A 212 21.41 14.30 8.47
C ASP A 212 21.25 13.88 9.96
N VAL A 213 20.15 13.22 10.25
CA VAL A 213 19.70 12.91 11.61
C VAL A 213 20.26 11.57 12.10
N TYR A 214 20.60 10.66 11.17
CA TYR A 214 21.02 9.32 11.56
C TYR A 214 22.49 9.31 12.00
N HIS A 215 22.72 8.76 13.20
CA HIS A 215 24.04 8.44 13.72
C HIS A 215 24.04 7.02 14.32
N PRO A 216 25.11 6.21 14.14
CA PRO A 216 25.14 4.82 14.64
C PRO A 216 24.90 4.65 16.14
N ASP A 217 25.16 5.69 16.95
CA ASP A 217 24.90 5.70 18.40
C ASP A 217 23.47 6.13 18.77
N MET A 218 22.65 6.52 17.78
CA MET A 218 21.25 6.90 18.01
C MET A 218 20.47 5.70 18.56
N LYS A 219 19.74 5.92 19.66
CA LYS A 219 18.85 4.91 20.22
C LYS A 219 17.59 4.80 19.36
N LEU A 220 17.38 3.62 18.80
CA LEU A 220 16.23 3.26 18.00
C LEU A 220 15.48 2.12 18.66
N ARG A 221 14.21 2.01 18.33
CA ARG A 221 13.43 0.82 18.61
C ARG A 221 13.54 -0.14 17.42
N TRP A 222 13.77 -1.40 17.73
CA TRP A 222 14.00 -2.46 16.75
C TRP A 222 12.96 -3.55 16.90
N VAL A 223 12.54 -4.11 15.76
CA VAL A 223 11.66 -5.28 15.68
C VAL A 223 12.38 -6.44 15.01
N GLU A 224 11.95 -7.65 15.31
CA GLU A 224 12.51 -8.85 14.68
C GLU A 224 12.06 -8.98 13.23
N GLY A 225 13.01 -9.26 12.34
CA GLY A 225 12.80 -9.63 10.95
C GLY A 225 13.57 -10.91 10.63
N TRP A 226 13.39 -11.39 9.42
CA TRP A 226 14.09 -12.55 8.87
C TRP A 226 14.86 -12.17 7.60
N SER A 227 16.17 -12.44 7.58
CA SER A 227 16.98 -12.33 6.37
C SER A 227 16.88 -13.61 5.57
N TYR A 228 16.23 -13.56 4.43
CA TYR A 228 16.13 -14.70 3.49
C TYR A 228 17.47 -15.02 2.83
N THR A 229 18.30 -13.99 2.63
CA THR A 229 19.64 -14.16 2.04
C THR A 229 20.60 -14.83 3.00
N GLN A 230 20.55 -14.49 4.31
CA GLN A 230 21.45 -15.05 5.32
C GLN A 230 20.83 -16.24 6.08
N GLY A 231 19.52 -16.50 5.94
CA GLY A 231 18.82 -17.57 6.65
C GLY A 231 18.79 -17.41 8.16
N LYS A 232 18.70 -16.16 8.66
CA LYS A 232 18.73 -15.86 10.11
C LYS A 232 17.82 -14.71 10.49
N LYS A 233 17.53 -14.62 11.80
CA LYS A 233 16.88 -13.44 12.39
C LYS A 233 17.80 -12.23 12.34
N ILE A 234 17.20 -11.06 12.11
CA ILE A 234 17.87 -9.76 12.09
C ILE A 234 16.93 -8.71 12.67
N LEU A 235 17.48 -7.73 13.38
CA LEU A 235 16.71 -6.61 13.89
C LEU A 235 16.60 -5.52 12.83
N VAL A 236 15.38 -5.01 12.64
CA VAL A 236 15.04 -3.95 11.70
C VAL A 236 14.52 -2.75 12.50
N PRO A 237 14.90 -1.50 12.18
CA PRO A 237 14.34 -0.33 12.85
C PRO A 237 12.82 -0.31 12.74
N GLU A 238 12.12 -0.09 13.85
CA GLU A 238 10.66 -0.12 13.91
C GLU A 238 10.02 0.87 12.92
N GLN A 239 10.61 2.06 12.75
CA GLN A 239 10.11 3.06 11.82
C GLN A 239 10.30 2.70 10.33
N ILE A 240 11.14 1.71 10.02
CA ILE A 240 11.27 1.12 8.68
C ILE A 240 10.25 0.01 8.49
N ALA A 241 10.09 -0.81 9.53
CA ALA A 241 9.14 -1.91 9.51
C ALA A 241 7.67 -1.43 9.52
N TYR A 242 7.40 -0.27 10.13
CA TYR A 242 6.05 0.29 10.26
C TYR A 242 6.05 1.80 10.03
N TRP A 243 5.38 2.24 8.97
CA TRP A 243 5.44 3.63 8.53
C TRP A 243 4.56 4.62 9.34
N GLY A 244 3.65 4.14 10.19
CA GLY A 244 2.82 4.96 11.09
C GLY A 244 3.37 5.11 12.51
N VAL A 245 4.60 4.67 12.77
CA VAL A 245 5.25 4.80 14.09
C VAL A 245 5.72 6.25 14.30
N PRO A 246 5.40 6.88 15.44
CA PRO A 246 5.85 8.23 15.75
C PRO A 246 7.37 8.26 16.00
N GLY A 247 8.00 9.38 15.70
CA GLY A 247 9.42 9.63 15.93
C GLY A 247 10.07 10.42 14.80
N GLU A 248 11.31 10.84 15.03
CA GLU A 248 12.10 11.51 14.00
C GLU A 248 12.54 10.50 12.94
N ARG A 249 12.30 10.83 11.66
CA ARG A 249 12.60 9.94 10.54
C ARG A 249 13.96 10.27 9.95
N PHE A 250 14.77 9.24 9.74
CA PHE A 250 16.05 9.33 9.03
C PHE A 250 15.97 8.73 7.60
N VAL A 251 14.88 8.04 7.28
CA VAL A 251 14.56 7.54 5.94
C VAL A 251 13.12 7.90 5.62
N HIS A 252 12.87 8.36 4.41
CA HIS A 252 11.51 8.60 3.93
C HIS A 252 10.87 7.27 3.54
N GLU A 253 10.38 6.54 4.51
CA GLU A 253 9.75 5.24 4.29
C GLU A 253 8.23 5.35 4.36
N THR A 254 7.56 4.58 3.52
CA THR A 254 6.10 4.48 3.41
C THR A 254 5.67 3.02 3.34
N SER A 255 4.54 2.73 2.70
CA SER A 255 4.08 1.37 2.42
C SER A 255 4.96 0.59 1.43
N ASN A 256 5.99 1.21 0.82
CA ASN A 256 6.86 0.54 -0.15
C ASN A 256 7.44 -0.77 0.41
N GLY A 257 7.25 -1.87 -0.31
CA GLY A 257 7.66 -3.22 0.12
C GLY A 257 6.71 -3.88 1.11
N CYS A 258 5.54 -3.27 1.42
CA CYS A 258 4.45 -3.99 2.06
C CYS A 258 3.84 -4.99 1.09
N GLY A 259 3.34 -6.10 1.60
CA GLY A 259 2.63 -7.09 0.81
C GLY A 259 1.64 -7.86 1.65
N LEU A 260 0.54 -8.26 1.01
CA LEU A 260 -0.50 -9.09 1.59
C LEU A 260 -0.62 -10.39 0.81
N GLY A 261 -0.87 -11.51 1.48
CA GLY A 261 -1.01 -12.82 0.83
C GLY A 261 -1.75 -13.84 1.69
N ASN A 262 -2.07 -14.99 1.09
CA ASN A 262 -2.68 -16.13 1.79
C ASN A 262 -1.67 -16.88 2.69
N SER A 263 -0.42 -16.54 2.59
CA SER A 263 0.67 -17.02 3.42
C SER A 263 1.70 -15.92 3.59
N LEU A 264 2.54 -16.02 4.62
CA LEU A 264 3.64 -15.07 4.82
C LEU A 264 4.60 -15.08 3.62
N THR A 265 4.86 -16.23 3.02
CA THR A 265 5.71 -16.34 1.81
C THR A 265 5.13 -15.56 0.63
N GLU A 266 3.81 -15.63 0.41
CA GLU A 266 3.15 -14.88 -0.65
C GLU A 266 3.19 -13.38 -0.37
N ALA A 267 2.94 -12.96 0.88
CA ALA A 267 3.06 -11.57 1.30
C ALA A 267 4.47 -11.02 1.07
N VAL A 268 5.51 -11.79 1.43
CA VAL A 268 6.92 -11.42 1.18
C VAL A 268 7.21 -11.30 -0.32
N LEU A 269 6.69 -12.20 -1.16
CA LEU A 269 6.87 -12.10 -2.61
C LEU A 269 6.23 -10.83 -3.18
N HIS A 270 5.01 -10.49 -2.77
CA HIS A 270 4.35 -9.26 -3.21
C HIS A 270 5.15 -8.01 -2.81
N GLY A 271 5.59 -7.94 -1.55
CA GLY A 271 6.45 -6.84 -1.09
C GLY A 271 7.78 -6.76 -1.84
N LEU A 272 8.40 -7.92 -2.16
CA LEU A 272 9.64 -7.98 -2.93
C LEU A 272 9.45 -7.48 -4.37
N PHE A 273 8.32 -7.81 -4.99
CA PHE A 273 8.03 -7.34 -6.35
C PHE A 273 7.80 -5.82 -6.37
N GLU A 274 7.13 -5.26 -5.37
CA GLU A 274 6.97 -3.82 -5.26
C GLU A 274 8.30 -3.10 -5.05
N VAL A 275 9.19 -3.62 -4.19
CA VAL A 275 10.54 -3.06 -4.04
C VAL A 275 11.31 -3.11 -5.36
N ALA A 276 11.26 -4.25 -6.07
CA ALA A 276 11.96 -4.40 -7.35
C ALA A 276 11.40 -3.48 -8.44
N GLU A 277 10.09 -3.29 -8.48
CA GLU A 277 9.40 -2.36 -9.38
C GLU A 277 9.90 -0.94 -9.17
N ARG A 278 9.84 -0.47 -7.93
CA ARG A 278 10.20 0.91 -7.58
C ARG A 278 11.68 1.18 -7.75
N ASP A 279 12.53 0.28 -7.29
CA ASP A 279 13.97 0.38 -7.51
C ASP A 279 14.31 0.41 -9.01
N ALA A 280 13.64 -0.41 -9.83
CA ALA A 280 13.93 -0.49 -11.27
C ALA A 280 13.66 0.84 -11.99
N PHE A 281 12.49 1.45 -11.77
CA PHE A 281 12.19 2.71 -12.43
C PHE A 281 12.97 3.89 -11.85
N LEU A 282 13.22 3.93 -10.53
CA LEU A 282 14.02 4.97 -9.90
C LEU A 282 15.48 4.92 -10.39
N MET A 283 16.07 3.72 -10.49
CA MET A 283 17.41 3.53 -11.06
C MET A 283 17.48 4.01 -12.51
N ALA A 284 16.48 3.65 -13.33
CA ALA A 284 16.41 4.10 -14.71
C ALA A 284 16.26 5.63 -14.82
N TRP A 285 15.38 6.21 -14.02
CA TRP A 285 15.12 7.64 -14.01
C TRP A 285 16.33 8.44 -13.55
N TYR A 286 16.81 8.19 -12.33
CA TYR A 286 17.91 8.97 -11.75
C TYR A 286 19.27 8.67 -12.39
N GLY A 287 19.46 7.49 -12.94
CA GLY A 287 20.63 7.11 -13.72
C GLY A 287 20.63 7.62 -15.16
N LYS A 288 19.52 8.20 -15.64
CA LYS A 288 19.27 8.54 -17.05
C LYS A 288 19.57 7.36 -17.98
N THR A 289 19.05 6.20 -17.66
CA THR A 289 19.28 4.98 -18.42
C THR A 289 18.23 4.82 -19.52
N PRO A 290 18.62 4.79 -20.81
CA PRO A 290 17.67 4.46 -21.88
C PRO A 290 17.17 3.02 -21.74
N LEU A 291 15.87 2.85 -21.85
CA LEU A 291 15.19 1.56 -21.71
C LEU A 291 14.74 1.06 -23.08
N ARG A 292 15.04 -0.20 -23.36
CA ARG A 292 14.62 -0.84 -24.61
C ARG A 292 13.13 -1.13 -24.59
N ARG A 293 12.45 -0.87 -25.71
CA ARG A 293 11.02 -1.16 -25.87
C ARG A 293 10.74 -2.66 -25.83
N ILE A 294 9.64 -3.04 -25.18
CA ILE A 294 9.14 -4.42 -25.15
C ILE A 294 8.10 -4.58 -26.25
N LYS A 295 8.15 -5.71 -26.96
CA LYS A 295 7.08 -6.08 -27.91
C LYS A 295 5.82 -6.42 -27.14
N LEU A 296 4.68 -5.93 -27.64
CA LEU A 296 3.38 -6.28 -27.09
C LEU A 296 3.15 -7.79 -27.26
N PRO A 297 2.87 -8.54 -26.18
CA PRO A 297 2.50 -9.94 -26.28
C PRO A 297 1.08 -10.10 -26.83
N ASP A 298 0.71 -11.31 -27.23
CA ASP A 298 -0.66 -11.65 -27.60
C ASP A 298 -1.53 -11.78 -26.34
N ASP A 299 -1.99 -10.64 -25.86
CA ASP A 299 -2.76 -10.49 -24.63
C ASP A 299 -3.98 -9.57 -24.86
N PRO A 300 -5.22 -10.10 -24.73
CA PRO A 300 -6.43 -9.35 -25.04
C PRO A 300 -6.57 -8.04 -24.24
N LEU A 301 -6.23 -8.04 -22.94
CA LEU A 301 -6.33 -6.85 -22.11
C LEU A 301 -5.35 -5.77 -22.55
N LEU A 302 -4.10 -6.15 -22.81
CA LEU A 302 -3.07 -5.19 -23.25
C LEU A 302 -3.40 -4.59 -24.63
N HIS A 303 -3.93 -5.39 -25.57
CA HIS A 303 -4.39 -4.87 -26.85
C HIS A 303 -5.55 -3.89 -26.66
N HIS A 304 -6.53 -4.23 -25.84
CA HIS A 304 -7.68 -3.38 -25.58
C HIS A 304 -7.29 -2.04 -24.93
N LEU A 305 -6.39 -2.07 -23.94
CA LEU A 305 -5.88 -0.85 -23.30
C LEU A 305 -5.07 0.01 -24.28
N LYS A 306 -4.26 -0.61 -25.13
CA LYS A 306 -3.52 0.09 -26.18
C LYS A 306 -4.48 0.81 -27.14
N ASP A 307 -5.46 0.08 -27.69
CA ASP A 307 -6.46 0.65 -28.63
C ASP A 307 -7.22 1.80 -27.96
N ARG A 308 -7.63 1.62 -26.71
CA ARG A 308 -8.31 2.68 -25.95
C ARG A 308 -7.46 3.93 -25.77
N LEU A 309 -6.19 3.78 -25.43
CA LEU A 309 -5.27 4.93 -25.28
C LEU A 309 -4.98 5.60 -26.64
N GLU A 310 -4.91 4.84 -27.73
CA GLU A 310 -4.79 5.40 -29.09
C GLU A 310 -6.02 6.24 -29.49
N GLU A 311 -7.23 5.80 -29.15
CA GLU A 311 -8.46 6.60 -29.33
C GLU A 311 -8.39 7.93 -28.57
N LEU A 312 -7.84 7.92 -27.35
CA LEU A 312 -7.65 9.12 -26.54
C LEU A 312 -6.48 9.99 -27.02
N GLY A 313 -5.69 9.53 -27.99
CA GLY A 313 -4.57 10.25 -28.59
C GLY A 313 -3.23 10.00 -27.92
N TYR A 314 -3.05 8.84 -27.31
CA TYR A 314 -1.81 8.43 -26.67
C TYR A 314 -1.21 7.19 -27.33
N GLU A 315 0.09 7.15 -27.44
CA GLU A 315 0.85 5.95 -27.75
C GLU A 315 1.26 5.26 -26.45
N LEU A 316 0.91 3.98 -26.30
CA LEU A 316 1.32 3.17 -25.15
C LEU A 316 2.63 2.46 -25.44
N LEU A 317 3.65 2.76 -24.68
CA LEU A 317 4.99 2.16 -24.78
C LEU A 317 5.29 1.32 -23.52
N PHE A 318 5.86 0.13 -23.74
CA PHE A 318 6.38 -0.73 -22.67
C PHE A 318 7.90 -0.74 -22.75
N LEU A 319 8.55 -0.42 -21.64
CA LEU A 319 9.99 -0.26 -21.52
C LEU A 319 10.53 -1.27 -20.52
N ASN A 320 11.61 -1.97 -20.89
CA ASN A 320 12.26 -2.93 -20.01
C ASN A 320 13.11 -2.21 -18.96
N ALA A 321 12.62 -2.15 -17.73
CA ALA A 321 13.31 -1.56 -16.60
C ALA A 321 14.04 -2.60 -15.73
N THR A 322 14.00 -3.88 -16.09
CA THR A 322 14.64 -4.95 -15.31
C THR A 322 16.11 -4.60 -15.03
N ASN A 323 16.48 -4.60 -13.77
CA ASN A 323 17.80 -4.24 -13.29
C ASN A 323 18.54 -5.44 -12.64
N ASP A 324 19.52 -5.18 -11.78
CA ASP A 324 20.33 -6.17 -11.08
C ASP A 324 19.56 -6.99 -10.02
N MET A 325 18.32 -6.60 -9.69
CA MET A 325 17.41 -7.44 -8.89
C MET A 325 16.90 -8.67 -9.67
N ARG A 326 17.03 -8.68 -11.00
CA ARG A 326 16.66 -9.81 -11.86
C ARG A 326 15.19 -10.22 -11.84
N ILE A 327 14.31 -9.38 -11.27
CA ILE A 327 12.86 -9.53 -11.36
C ILE A 327 12.39 -8.73 -12.57
N PRO A 328 11.65 -9.32 -13.53
CA PRO A 328 11.13 -8.59 -14.67
C PRO A 328 10.33 -7.38 -14.21
N ALA A 329 10.80 -6.19 -14.58
CA ALA A 329 10.18 -4.91 -14.27
C ALA A 329 9.92 -4.15 -15.56
N VAL A 330 8.72 -3.63 -15.69
CA VAL A 330 8.22 -2.91 -16.85
C VAL A 330 7.82 -1.51 -16.44
N MET A 331 8.34 -0.52 -17.14
CA MET A 331 7.87 0.85 -17.08
C MET A 331 6.97 1.11 -18.27
N THR A 332 5.78 1.65 -18.05
CA THR A 332 4.88 2.10 -19.13
C THR A 332 4.93 3.60 -19.27
N LEU A 333 4.80 4.05 -20.51
CA LEU A 333 4.68 5.45 -20.87
C LEU A 333 3.49 5.60 -21.83
N ALA A 334 2.45 6.32 -21.39
CA ALA A 334 1.42 6.84 -22.27
C ALA A 334 1.86 8.22 -22.77
N ARG A 335 2.27 8.31 -24.03
CA ARG A 335 2.83 9.52 -24.66
C ARG A 335 1.82 10.15 -25.59
N ALA A 336 1.55 11.46 -25.44
CA ALA A 336 0.66 12.18 -26.34
C ALA A 336 1.18 12.15 -27.79
N THR A 337 0.28 11.88 -28.74
CA THR A 337 0.55 11.85 -30.18
C THR A 337 0.13 13.12 -30.90
N ARG A 338 -0.59 14.02 -30.19
CA ARG A 338 -1.08 15.30 -30.74
C ARG A 338 -0.94 16.40 -29.71
N THR A 339 -0.85 17.65 -30.18
CA THR A 339 -0.79 18.85 -29.34
C THR A 339 -2.09 19.07 -28.56
N GLY A 340 -1.99 19.73 -27.41
CA GLY A 340 -3.13 20.07 -26.56
C GLY A 340 -3.56 18.97 -25.58
N LEU A 341 -2.91 17.80 -25.61
CA LEU A 341 -3.06 16.76 -24.59
C LEU A 341 -1.97 16.87 -23.51
N PRO A 342 -2.24 16.39 -22.29
CA PRO A 342 -1.18 16.10 -21.31
C PRO A 342 -0.10 15.23 -21.92
N GLN A 343 1.18 15.62 -21.77
CA GLN A 343 2.25 15.06 -22.60
C GLN A 343 2.61 13.62 -22.29
N ALA A 344 2.64 13.25 -20.99
CA ALA A 344 3.06 11.92 -20.59
C ALA A 344 2.45 11.50 -19.26
N PHE A 345 2.13 10.21 -19.16
CA PHE A 345 1.81 9.50 -17.93
C PHE A 345 2.69 8.26 -17.81
N PHE A 346 3.04 7.93 -16.58
CA PHE A 346 3.97 6.85 -16.29
C PHE A 346 3.40 5.92 -15.22
N ALA A 347 3.63 4.63 -15.39
CA ALA A 347 3.38 3.63 -14.36
C ALA A 347 4.43 2.52 -14.46
N ALA A 348 4.49 1.65 -13.48
CA ALA A 348 5.40 0.52 -13.48
C ALA A 348 4.69 -0.76 -13.01
N GLY A 349 5.34 -1.90 -13.23
CA GLY A 349 4.90 -3.18 -12.73
C GLY A 349 6.07 -4.15 -12.69
N ALA A 350 6.13 -5.00 -11.67
CA ALA A 350 7.12 -6.06 -11.60
C ALA A 350 6.47 -7.40 -11.23
N SER A 351 6.92 -8.45 -11.90
CA SER A 351 6.47 -9.82 -11.66
C SER A 351 7.46 -10.80 -12.32
N PRO A 352 7.62 -12.00 -11.79
CA PRO A 352 8.33 -13.08 -12.49
C PRO A 352 7.75 -13.42 -13.85
N ASP A 353 6.44 -13.18 -14.04
CA ASP A 353 5.75 -13.24 -15.32
C ASP A 353 5.73 -11.83 -15.97
N PRO A 354 6.44 -11.62 -17.09
CA PRO A 354 6.49 -10.32 -17.77
C PRO A 354 5.13 -9.81 -18.24
N VAL A 355 4.21 -10.70 -18.64
CA VAL A 355 2.87 -10.30 -19.08
C VAL A 355 2.07 -9.72 -17.91
N ARG A 356 2.22 -10.30 -16.72
CA ARG A 356 1.61 -9.74 -15.49
C ARG A 356 2.20 -8.38 -15.15
N ALA A 357 3.53 -8.22 -15.24
CA ALA A 357 4.18 -6.92 -15.02
C ALA A 357 3.65 -5.86 -16.01
N MET A 358 3.52 -6.21 -17.29
CA MET A 358 2.97 -5.34 -18.32
C MET A 358 1.50 -4.98 -18.05
N ARG A 359 0.68 -5.96 -17.63
CA ARG A 359 -0.74 -5.72 -17.31
C ARG A 359 -0.88 -4.74 -16.13
N SER A 360 -0.13 -4.95 -15.05
CA SER A 360 -0.16 -4.06 -13.88
C SER A 360 0.14 -2.63 -14.28
N ALA A 361 1.27 -2.42 -14.96
CA ALA A 361 1.70 -1.10 -15.41
C ALA A 361 0.73 -0.46 -16.42
N ALA A 362 0.16 -1.25 -17.36
CA ALA A 362 -0.78 -0.75 -18.36
C ALA A 362 -2.12 -0.33 -17.75
N VAL A 363 -2.64 -1.10 -16.81
CA VAL A 363 -3.88 -0.77 -16.09
C VAL A 363 -3.72 0.54 -15.32
N GLU A 364 -2.61 0.73 -14.64
CA GLU A 364 -2.37 1.93 -13.85
C GLU A 364 -2.26 3.17 -14.73
N VAL A 365 -1.44 3.13 -15.78
CA VAL A 365 -1.28 4.28 -16.69
C VAL A 365 -2.57 4.62 -17.44
N ALA A 366 -3.38 3.61 -17.80
CA ALA A 366 -4.66 3.84 -18.47
C ALA A 366 -5.67 4.55 -17.56
N VAL A 367 -5.76 4.15 -16.30
CA VAL A 367 -6.60 4.84 -15.31
C VAL A 367 -6.12 6.27 -15.08
N ASP A 368 -4.81 6.51 -15.04
CA ASP A 368 -4.27 7.85 -14.85
C ASP A 368 -4.60 8.79 -16.02
N VAL A 369 -4.54 8.30 -17.26
CA VAL A 369 -4.96 9.05 -18.45
C VAL A 369 -6.44 9.38 -18.39
N GLU A 370 -7.30 8.39 -18.15
CA GLU A 370 -8.76 8.56 -18.11
C GLU A 370 -9.21 9.47 -16.94
N ALA A 371 -8.62 9.32 -15.77
CA ALA A 371 -8.98 10.10 -14.58
C ALA A 371 -8.41 11.52 -14.57
N PHE A 372 -7.52 11.87 -15.49
CA PHE A 372 -6.83 13.16 -15.45
C PHE A 372 -7.78 14.36 -15.53
N ALA A 373 -8.77 14.32 -16.43
CA ALA A 373 -9.75 15.41 -16.56
C ALA A 373 -10.57 15.63 -15.28
N ASP A 374 -10.89 14.55 -14.54
CA ASP A 374 -11.58 14.62 -13.27
C ASP A 374 -10.67 15.20 -12.17
N ARG A 375 -9.39 14.84 -12.15
CA ARG A 375 -8.40 15.46 -11.24
C ARG A 375 -8.31 16.97 -11.45
N VAL A 376 -8.18 17.41 -12.70
CA VAL A 376 -8.15 18.85 -13.04
C VAL A 376 -9.44 19.55 -12.60
N ARG A 377 -10.59 18.90 -12.76
CA ARG A 377 -11.88 19.48 -12.37
C ARG A 377 -12.06 19.57 -10.86
N THR A 378 -11.55 18.60 -10.11
CA THR A 378 -11.72 18.53 -8.65
C THR A 378 -10.67 19.32 -7.86
N LYS A 379 -9.48 19.51 -8.45
CA LYS A 379 -8.35 20.25 -7.86
C LYS A 379 -7.75 21.24 -8.86
N PRO A 380 -8.51 22.21 -9.39
CA PRO A 380 -8.04 23.09 -10.47
C PRO A 380 -6.80 23.91 -10.10
N GLU A 381 -6.63 24.23 -8.80
CA GLU A 381 -5.48 24.95 -8.28
C GLU A 381 -4.16 24.19 -8.43
N ASP A 382 -4.19 22.85 -8.38
CA ASP A 382 -3.00 22.02 -8.54
C ASP A 382 -2.54 21.96 -10.01
N TYR A 383 -3.46 22.18 -10.94
CA TYR A 383 -3.21 22.10 -12.39
C TYR A 383 -3.18 23.45 -13.08
N GLU A 384 -3.10 24.56 -12.31
CA GLU A 384 -3.00 25.89 -12.88
C GLU A 384 -1.71 26.01 -13.76
N PRO A 385 -1.81 26.46 -15.03
CA PRO A 385 -0.65 26.52 -15.93
C PRO A 385 0.54 27.30 -15.40
N ALA A 386 0.28 28.42 -14.71
CA ALA A 386 1.34 29.25 -14.12
C ALA A 386 2.06 28.52 -12.97
N ARG A 387 1.33 27.73 -12.17
CA ARG A 387 1.90 26.89 -11.12
C ARG A 387 2.74 25.77 -11.72
N LEU A 388 2.19 25.02 -12.67
CA LEU A 388 2.90 23.90 -13.32
C LEU A 388 4.18 24.39 -14.04
N LYS A 389 4.14 25.55 -14.68
CA LYS A 389 5.34 26.14 -15.29
C LYS A 389 6.44 26.40 -14.26
N ARG A 390 6.09 26.89 -13.06
CA ARG A 390 7.07 27.07 -11.97
C ARG A 390 7.66 25.74 -11.49
N LEU A 391 6.85 24.68 -11.38
CA LEU A 391 7.34 23.32 -11.05
C LEU A 391 8.28 22.77 -12.14
N LEU A 392 8.02 23.13 -13.40
CA LEU A 392 8.89 22.76 -14.49
C LEU A 392 10.24 23.52 -14.44
N GLU A 393 10.23 24.81 -14.11
CA GLU A 393 11.42 25.67 -14.04
C GLU A 393 12.26 25.39 -12.77
N ASP A 394 11.62 25.12 -11.64
CA ASP A 394 12.30 24.82 -10.38
C ASP A 394 11.80 23.48 -9.77
N PRO A 395 12.56 22.40 -9.98
CA PRO A 395 12.19 21.08 -9.45
C PRO A 395 12.04 21.01 -7.91
N ARG A 396 12.65 21.96 -7.17
CA ARG A 396 12.56 22.01 -5.70
C ARG A 396 11.16 22.37 -5.21
N LEU A 397 10.31 22.88 -6.09
CA LEU A 397 8.91 23.18 -5.80
C LEU A 397 7.99 21.95 -5.90
N VAL A 398 8.45 20.86 -6.49
CA VAL A 398 7.72 19.57 -6.50
C VAL A 398 7.73 18.99 -5.09
N ARG A 399 6.55 18.77 -4.48
CA ARG A 399 6.43 18.36 -3.07
C ARG A 399 5.47 17.21 -2.84
N THR A 400 4.49 17.02 -3.71
CA THR A 400 3.40 16.06 -3.54
C THR A 400 3.39 15.03 -4.66
N MET A 401 2.73 13.89 -4.43
CA MET A 401 2.48 12.88 -5.48
C MET A 401 1.82 13.51 -6.71
N ASP A 402 0.80 14.34 -6.51
CA ASP A 402 0.09 15.02 -7.61
C ASP A 402 1.04 15.91 -8.42
N ASP A 403 2.04 16.55 -7.79
CA ASP A 403 3.04 17.36 -8.51
C ASP A 403 3.90 16.53 -9.46
N HIS A 404 4.27 15.30 -9.07
CA HIS A 404 5.07 14.39 -9.91
C HIS A 404 4.35 14.07 -11.22
N VAL A 405 3.05 13.79 -11.17
CA VAL A 405 2.23 13.56 -12.35
C VAL A 405 2.03 14.86 -13.13
N ALA A 406 1.58 15.91 -12.44
CA ALA A 406 1.15 17.17 -13.06
C ALA A 406 2.25 17.85 -13.87
N VAL A 407 3.49 17.88 -13.38
CA VAL A 407 4.61 18.54 -14.10
C VAL A 407 4.93 17.84 -15.43
N ASN A 408 4.73 16.52 -15.53
CA ASN A 408 5.03 15.75 -16.72
C ASN A 408 3.91 15.83 -17.79
N THR A 409 2.80 16.49 -17.48
CA THR A 409 1.74 16.78 -18.44
C THR A 409 2.06 17.99 -19.34
N LEU A 410 3.07 18.79 -18.99
CA LEU A 410 3.48 19.95 -19.76
C LEU A 410 4.36 19.59 -20.96
N GLU A 411 4.21 20.33 -22.06
CA GLU A 411 5.02 20.15 -23.27
C GLU A 411 6.52 20.26 -22.99
N GLY A 412 6.95 21.25 -22.19
CA GLY A 412 8.34 21.43 -21.79
C GLY A 412 8.93 20.32 -20.92
N ALA A 413 8.12 19.44 -20.36
CA ALA A 413 8.60 18.30 -19.57
C ALA A 413 9.21 17.18 -20.42
N ARG A 414 8.96 17.17 -21.74
CA ARG A 414 9.45 16.12 -22.65
C ARG A 414 10.97 15.93 -22.57
N GLU A 415 11.72 17.00 -22.44
CA GLU A 415 13.19 16.95 -22.34
C GLU A 415 13.67 16.17 -21.10
N ARG A 416 12.83 16.09 -20.04
CA ARG A 416 13.16 15.41 -18.80
C ARG A 416 13.10 13.89 -18.92
N TRP A 417 12.24 13.37 -19.80
CA TRP A 417 11.96 11.93 -19.91
C TRP A 417 12.22 11.33 -21.29
N ALA A 418 12.52 12.14 -22.33
CA ALA A 418 12.74 11.64 -23.69
C ALA A 418 13.88 10.59 -23.76
N PHE A 419 14.87 10.68 -22.88
CA PHE A 419 15.99 9.74 -22.79
C PHE A 419 15.57 8.30 -22.44
N LEU A 420 14.38 8.12 -21.81
CA LEU A 420 13.92 6.80 -21.36
C LEU A 420 13.68 5.83 -22.52
N VAL A 421 13.31 6.32 -23.69
CA VAL A 421 13.01 5.46 -24.83
C VAL A 421 14.26 5.25 -25.67
N SER A 422 14.83 4.05 -25.64
CA SER A 422 15.98 3.67 -26.47
C SER A 422 15.58 3.55 -27.95
N ASP A 423 16.51 3.91 -28.85
CA ASP A 423 16.38 3.72 -30.28
C ASP A 423 16.55 2.27 -30.74
N GLU A 424 16.94 1.37 -29.82
CA GLU A 424 17.09 -0.05 -30.14
C GLU A 424 15.72 -0.69 -30.55
N PRO A 425 15.75 -1.69 -31.45
CA PRO A 425 14.52 -2.37 -31.87
C PRO A 425 13.86 -3.07 -30.67
N PRO A 426 12.51 -3.10 -30.62
CA PRO A 426 11.78 -3.78 -29.56
C PRO A 426 12.13 -5.25 -29.44
N HIS A 427 12.16 -5.78 -28.21
CA HIS A 427 12.46 -7.18 -27.90
C HIS A 427 11.36 -7.84 -27.07
N HIS A 428 11.38 -9.15 -26.96
CA HIS A 428 10.54 -9.86 -25.98
C HIS A 428 11.19 -9.81 -24.62
N LEU A 429 10.40 -9.51 -23.58
CA LEU A 429 10.87 -9.61 -22.20
C LEU A 429 10.80 -11.07 -21.76
N GLU A 430 11.92 -11.62 -21.36
CA GLU A 430 11.98 -12.99 -20.83
C GLU A 430 11.54 -13.01 -19.37
N GLY A 431 10.70 -13.99 -19.02
CA GLY A 431 10.28 -14.24 -17.66
C GLY A 431 11.25 -15.09 -16.86
N GLN A 432 11.14 -15.05 -15.57
CA GLN A 432 11.72 -16.09 -14.73
C GLN A 432 10.86 -17.36 -14.84
N ARG A 433 11.47 -18.52 -14.60
CA ARG A 433 10.69 -19.77 -14.50
C ARG A 433 9.65 -19.62 -13.39
N THR A 434 8.39 -19.71 -13.76
CA THR A 434 7.29 -19.73 -12.79
C THR A 434 7.38 -21.04 -12.00
N HIS A 435 7.66 -20.92 -10.72
CA HIS A 435 7.60 -22.06 -9.82
C HIS A 435 6.17 -22.18 -9.29
N THR A 436 5.64 -23.40 -9.27
CA THR A 436 4.33 -23.70 -8.66
C THR A 436 4.39 -23.61 -7.12
N ASP A 437 5.59 -23.67 -6.56
CA ASP A 437 5.85 -23.53 -5.12
C ASP A 437 6.41 -22.13 -4.83
N LEU A 438 5.66 -21.36 -4.02
CA LEU A 438 6.00 -19.98 -3.64
C LEU A 438 7.34 -19.89 -2.90
N LYS A 439 7.69 -20.90 -2.11
CA LYS A 439 8.97 -20.94 -1.41
C LYS A 439 10.13 -21.07 -2.40
N HIS A 440 10.01 -21.96 -3.38
CA HIS A 440 11.02 -22.09 -4.43
C HIS A 440 11.14 -20.82 -5.27
N LEU A 441 10.03 -20.12 -5.53
CA LEU A 441 10.05 -18.84 -6.23
C LEU A 441 10.79 -17.78 -5.43
N LEU A 442 10.48 -17.63 -4.13
CA LEU A 442 11.16 -16.69 -3.24
C LEU A 442 12.67 -17.01 -3.16
N ASP A 443 13.04 -18.28 -2.99
CA ASP A 443 14.43 -18.71 -2.96
C ASP A 443 15.15 -18.45 -4.31
N SER A 444 14.43 -18.57 -5.43
CA SER A 444 14.97 -18.25 -6.76
C SER A 444 15.22 -16.76 -6.92
N CYS A 445 14.24 -15.91 -6.54
CA CYS A 445 14.39 -14.46 -6.59
C CYS A 445 15.53 -13.97 -5.69
N THR A 446 15.58 -14.44 -4.45
CA THR A 446 16.63 -14.02 -3.49
C THR A 446 18.03 -14.45 -3.90
N ARG A 447 18.19 -15.65 -4.51
CA ARG A 447 19.49 -16.10 -5.05
C ARG A 447 19.91 -15.36 -6.32
N ALA A 448 18.97 -14.92 -7.12
CA ALA A 448 19.27 -14.18 -8.36
C ALA A 448 19.75 -12.75 -8.08
N MET A 449 19.39 -12.20 -6.93
CA MET A 449 19.76 -10.86 -6.52
C MET A 449 21.15 -10.83 -5.85
N SER A 450 21.87 -9.74 -6.07
CA SER A 450 23.11 -9.45 -5.33
C SER A 450 22.86 -8.69 -4.02
N LEU A 451 21.61 -8.38 -3.70
CA LEU A 451 21.18 -7.62 -2.54
C LEU A 451 20.59 -8.54 -1.47
N GLU A 452 20.68 -8.11 -0.21
CA GLU A 452 20.04 -8.80 0.89
C GLU A 452 18.53 -8.56 0.88
N VAL A 453 17.74 -9.63 1.13
CA VAL A 453 16.29 -9.56 1.27
C VAL A 453 15.92 -9.86 2.72
N ILE A 454 15.33 -8.87 3.37
CA ILE A 454 14.86 -8.96 4.75
C ILE A 454 13.35 -8.78 4.75
N ALA A 455 12.62 -9.55 5.55
CA ALA A 455 11.20 -9.33 5.76
C ALA A 455 10.86 -9.25 7.25
N VAL A 456 9.92 -8.37 7.57
CA VAL A 456 9.26 -8.27 8.87
C VAL A 456 7.83 -8.76 8.70
N ASP A 457 7.43 -9.73 9.50
CA ASP A 457 6.04 -10.17 9.54
C ASP A 457 5.16 -9.08 10.19
N GLN A 458 4.28 -8.48 9.42
CA GLN A 458 3.33 -7.45 9.84
C GLN A 458 1.92 -8.02 10.10
N SER A 459 1.75 -9.33 9.99
CA SER A 459 0.44 -9.98 10.11
C SER A 459 -0.25 -9.61 11.42
N ASP A 460 -1.49 -9.15 11.30
CA ASP A 460 -2.35 -8.92 12.45
C ASP A 460 -3.09 -10.22 12.77
N PRO A 461 -2.98 -10.75 14.01
CA PRO A 461 -3.62 -12.01 14.39
C PRO A 461 -5.12 -12.05 14.10
N HIS A 462 -5.84 -10.93 14.25
CA HIS A 462 -7.26 -10.89 13.91
C HIS A 462 -7.49 -11.09 12.40
N THR A 463 -6.71 -10.42 11.55
CA THR A 463 -6.80 -10.57 10.09
C THR A 463 -6.44 -12.00 9.65
N VAL A 464 -5.40 -12.58 10.24
CA VAL A 464 -5.04 -14.00 9.98
C VAL A 464 -6.16 -14.95 10.38
N ASN A 465 -6.67 -14.82 11.60
CA ASN A 465 -7.71 -15.73 12.11
C ASN A 465 -9.06 -15.58 11.39
N THR A 466 -9.43 -14.36 10.97
CA THR A 466 -10.72 -14.09 10.34
C THR A 466 -10.70 -14.32 8.84
N LEU A 467 -9.60 -13.95 8.17
CA LEU A 467 -9.52 -13.92 6.72
C LEU A 467 -8.45 -14.86 6.16
N GLY A 468 -7.57 -15.43 6.99
CA GLY A 468 -6.42 -16.22 6.53
C GLY A 468 -5.39 -15.40 5.78
N LEU A 469 -5.32 -14.07 6.01
CA LEU A 469 -4.42 -13.16 5.30
C LEU A 469 -3.22 -12.79 6.17
N HIS A 470 -2.05 -12.86 5.56
CA HIS A 470 -0.76 -12.48 6.13
C HIS A 470 -0.24 -11.20 5.50
N ALA A 471 0.48 -10.40 6.25
CA ALA A 471 1.12 -9.18 5.77
C ALA A 471 2.62 -9.18 6.11
N ALA A 472 3.42 -8.63 5.23
CA ALA A 472 4.87 -8.50 5.41
C ALA A 472 5.37 -7.13 4.96
N LYS A 473 6.46 -6.68 5.55
CA LYS A 473 7.30 -5.59 5.04
C LYS A 473 8.60 -6.17 4.53
N VAL A 474 8.88 -6.00 3.26
CA VAL A 474 10.17 -6.35 2.66
C VAL A 474 11.07 -5.13 2.63
N VAL A 475 12.30 -5.33 3.07
CA VAL A 475 13.37 -4.34 3.08
C VAL A 475 14.56 -4.93 2.33
N VAL A 476 15.03 -4.20 1.32
CA VAL A 476 16.19 -4.60 0.51
C VAL A 476 17.26 -3.51 0.66
N PRO A 477 18.25 -3.71 1.55
CA PRO A 477 19.33 -2.74 1.72
C PRO A 477 20.04 -2.45 0.40
N GLY A 478 20.25 -1.18 0.11
CA GLY A 478 20.82 -0.73 -1.16
C GLY A 478 19.81 -0.52 -2.30
N ALA A 479 18.54 -0.90 -2.14
CA ALA A 479 17.48 -0.49 -3.05
C ALA A 479 17.13 0.99 -2.87
N LEU A 480 16.72 1.65 -3.95
CA LEU A 480 16.28 3.04 -3.90
C LEU A 480 14.91 3.14 -3.23
N PRO A 481 14.79 3.88 -2.13
CA PRO A 481 13.49 4.12 -1.51
C PRO A 481 12.63 5.04 -2.37
N MET A 482 11.33 4.80 -2.38
CA MET A 482 10.37 5.71 -3.00
C MET A 482 10.25 6.99 -2.18
N THR A 483 10.52 8.13 -2.80
CA THR A 483 10.42 9.45 -2.15
C THR A 483 9.51 10.35 -2.96
N PHE A 484 8.74 11.18 -2.30
CA PHE A 484 7.92 12.20 -2.96
C PHE A 484 8.50 13.59 -2.73
N GLY A 485 8.38 14.45 -3.74
CA GLY A 485 8.99 15.77 -3.75
C GLY A 485 10.43 15.74 -4.29
N HIS A 486 11.09 16.88 -4.18
CA HIS A 486 12.49 17.04 -4.57
C HIS A 486 13.42 16.58 -3.43
N ARG A 487 13.32 15.30 -3.08
CA ARG A 487 14.18 14.68 -2.06
C ARG A 487 15.25 13.83 -2.72
N ARG A 488 16.41 13.79 -2.12
CA ARG A 488 17.51 12.93 -2.55
C ARG A 488 17.80 11.92 -1.46
N THR A 489 18.27 10.78 -1.88
CA THR A 489 18.76 9.75 -0.97
C THR A 489 20.27 9.67 -1.09
N ASN A 490 20.95 9.71 0.04
CA ASN A 490 22.40 9.61 0.13
C ASN A 490 22.84 8.19 0.46
N GLY A 491 24.07 7.86 0.14
CA GLY A 491 24.71 6.62 0.60
C GLY A 491 24.37 5.35 -0.18
N LEU A 492 23.74 5.46 -1.37
CA LEU A 492 23.44 4.30 -2.21
C LEU A 492 24.45 4.14 -3.34
N PRO A 493 25.45 3.25 -3.20
CA PRO A 493 26.55 3.11 -4.15
C PRO A 493 26.13 2.58 -5.53
N ARG A 494 24.95 1.94 -5.62
CA ARG A 494 24.42 1.41 -6.88
C ARG A 494 23.99 2.48 -7.87
N LEU A 495 23.65 3.68 -7.39
CA LEU A 495 23.15 4.77 -8.22
C LEU A 495 24.26 5.77 -8.58
N VAL A 496 24.51 5.94 -9.88
CA VAL A 496 25.22 7.10 -10.40
C VAL A 496 24.19 8.16 -10.78
N LEU A 497 24.02 9.15 -9.92
CA LEU A 497 23.01 10.20 -10.10
C LEU A 497 23.35 11.08 -11.32
N ARG A 498 22.47 11.08 -12.32
CA ARG A 498 22.56 11.88 -13.56
C ARG A 498 21.32 12.75 -13.80
N GLN A 499 20.23 12.46 -13.11
CA GLN A 499 18.97 13.19 -13.16
C GLN A 499 18.67 13.81 -11.79
N THR A 500 18.33 15.09 -11.76
CA THR A 500 17.97 15.81 -10.54
C THR A 500 16.48 16.16 -10.45
N HIS A 501 15.74 15.94 -11.53
CA HIS A 501 14.29 16.14 -11.51
C HIS A 501 13.60 14.98 -10.76
N PRO A 502 12.57 15.27 -9.94
CA PRO A 502 11.74 14.25 -9.32
C PRO A 502 11.18 13.28 -10.36
N HIS A 503 11.04 12.02 -9.97
CA HIS A 503 10.50 10.96 -10.84
C HIS A 503 9.04 11.25 -11.25
N PRO A 504 8.53 10.71 -12.38
CA PRO A 504 7.20 11.03 -12.88
C PRO A 504 6.07 10.15 -12.32
N PHE A 505 6.35 9.27 -11.37
CA PHE A 505 5.38 8.32 -10.84
C PHE A 505 4.55 8.93 -9.69
N PRO A 506 3.23 8.57 -9.61
CA PRO A 506 2.36 8.95 -8.52
C PRO A 506 2.69 8.22 -7.21
#